data_f25c9e24b452981c9be6d7540ab4a0e3
#
_entry.id   f25c9e24b452981c9be6d7540ab4a0e3
#
_cell.length_a   1.000
_cell.length_b   1.000
_cell.length_c   1.000
_cell.angle_alpha   90.00
_cell.angle_beta   90.00
_cell.angle_gamma   90.00
#
_symmetry.space_group_name_H-M   'P 1'
#
loop_
_entity.id
_entity.type
_entity.pdbx_description
1 polymer ?
#
loop_
_entity_poly.entity_id
_entity_poly.type
_entity_poly.pdbx_seq_one_letter_code
_entity_poly.pdbx_strand_id
1 'polypeptide(L)'
;MNGIEKISARILADAETEAAAIRAQAEEKAAQLRADYDRKIESEQQRLTAEAQAEADKQLERDQGAARMAARRQLLETKQSLVDAAFRQAEQQLLSLPTAEYTKLCAQLARAAARS
;
A
#
# COMPACT_ATOMS: atom_id res chain seq x y z
N MET A 1 -4.07 75.90 29.84
CA MET A 1 -3.27 74.72 30.28
C MET A 1 -1.97 75.22 30.88
N ASN A 2 -1.63 74.77 32.06
CA ASN A 2 -0.32 75.05 32.62
C ASN A 2 0.79 74.15 32.01
N GLY A 3 2.08 74.47 32.25
CA GLY A 3 3.18 73.72 31.70
C GLY A 3 3.25 72.26 32.12
N ILE A 4 2.77 71.93 33.31
CA ILE A 4 2.75 70.53 33.85
C ILE A 4 1.74 69.68 33.12
N GLU A 5 0.56 70.23 32.83
CA GLU A 5 -0.48 69.56 32.05
C GLU A 5 -0.06 69.27 30.61
N LYS A 6 0.63 70.20 29.96
CA LYS A 6 1.24 70.02 28.66
C LYS A 6 2.29 68.94 28.62
N ILE A 7 3.19 68.91 29.61
CA ILE A 7 4.21 67.90 29.74
C ILE A 7 3.59 66.52 29.98
N SER A 8 2.61 66.45 30.84
CA SER A 8 1.86 65.24 31.17
C SER A 8 1.14 64.65 29.94
N ALA A 9 0.45 65.54 29.22
CA ALA A 9 -0.24 65.16 27.94
C ALA A 9 0.76 64.62 26.90
N ARG A 10 1.91 65.27 26.76
CA ARG A 10 2.95 64.83 25.80
C ARG A 10 3.55 63.48 26.20
N ILE A 11 3.82 63.24 27.49
CA ILE A 11 4.32 61.97 27.96
C ILE A 11 3.31 60.84 27.68
N LEU A 12 2.02 61.07 27.90
CA LEU A 12 0.97 60.16 27.57
C LEU A 12 0.88 59.88 26.08
N ALA A 13 0.94 60.91 25.25
CA ALA A 13 0.90 60.77 23.79
C ALA A 13 2.10 59.99 23.24
N ASP A 14 3.30 60.28 23.76
CA ASP A 14 4.53 59.58 23.38
C ASP A 14 4.44 58.07 23.83
N ALA A 15 3.95 57.84 25.04
CA ALA A 15 3.73 56.45 25.52
C ALA A 15 2.72 55.68 24.71
N GLU A 16 1.61 56.32 24.30
CA GLU A 16 0.60 55.69 23.42
C GLU A 16 1.18 55.37 22.04
N THR A 17 1.96 56.30 21.46
CA THR A 17 2.64 56.08 20.21
C THR A 17 3.64 54.94 20.28
N GLU A 18 4.42 54.87 21.33
CA GLU A 18 5.37 53.76 21.56
C GLU A 18 4.68 52.43 21.76
N ALA A 19 3.60 52.43 22.55
CA ALA A 19 2.79 51.24 22.77
C ALA A 19 2.17 50.74 21.45
N ALA A 20 1.66 51.64 20.61
CA ALA A 20 1.11 51.29 19.30
C ALA A 20 2.21 50.72 18.38
N ALA A 21 3.41 51.28 18.38
CA ALA A 21 4.52 50.75 17.62
C ALA A 21 4.93 49.34 18.06
N ILE A 22 5.00 49.11 19.36
CA ILE A 22 5.31 47.78 19.92
C ILE A 22 4.23 46.76 19.52
N ARG A 23 2.96 47.12 19.60
CA ARG A 23 1.86 46.24 19.20
C ARG A 23 1.93 45.92 17.69
N ALA A 24 2.18 46.94 16.87
CA ALA A 24 2.31 46.73 15.44
C ALA A 24 3.46 45.78 15.08
N GLN A 25 4.61 45.92 15.73
CA GLN A 25 5.74 45.01 15.55
C GLN A 25 5.43 43.60 16.04
N ALA A 26 4.73 43.45 17.15
CA ALA A 26 4.33 42.17 17.69
C ALA A 26 3.34 41.46 16.77
N GLU A 27 2.36 42.20 16.22
CA GLU A 27 1.41 41.68 15.24
C GLU A 27 2.07 41.24 13.95
N GLU A 28 3.03 42.04 13.44
CA GLU A 28 3.80 41.69 12.27
C GLU A 28 4.63 40.43 12.48
N LYS A 29 5.32 40.32 13.58
CA LYS A 29 6.09 39.12 13.93
C LYS A 29 5.20 37.90 14.10
N ALA A 30 4.04 38.06 14.71
CA ALA A 30 3.07 36.98 14.84
C ALA A 30 2.54 36.54 13.49
N ALA A 31 2.26 37.48 12.57
CA ALA A 31 1.81 37.16 11.21
C ALA A 31 2.88 36.42 10.41
N GLN A 32 4.14 36.88 10.51
CA GLN A 32 5.28 36.20 9.87
C GLN A 32 5.47 34.77 10.40
N LEU A 33 5.39 34.61 11.72
CA LEU A 33 5.52 33.32 12.37
C LEU A 33 4.42 32.36 11.92
N ARG A 34 3.17 32.83 11.87
CA ARG A 34 2.05 32.02 11.37
C ARG A 34 2.27 31.60 9.91
N ALA A 35 2.66 32.56 9.07
CA ALA A 35 2.94 32.25 7.66
C ALA A 35 4.06 31.22 7.48
N ASP A 36 5.11 31.29 8.30
CA ASP A 36 6.20 30.35 8.28
C ASP A 36 5.75 28.94 8.72
N TYR A 37 4.96 28.86 9.79
CA TYR A 37 4.41 27.59 10.23
C TYR A 37 3.39 27.01 9.27
N ASP A 38 2.55 27.83 8.65
CA ASP A 38 1.60 27.38 7.62
C ASP A 38 2.33 26.74 6.45
N ARG A 39 3.43 27.36 6.00
CA ARG A 39 4.28 26.78 4.95
C ARG A 39 4.93 25.47 5.36
N LYS A 40 5.39 25.37 6.61
CA LYS A 40 5.95 24.11 7.15
C LYS A 40 4.90 23.02 7.23
N ILE A 41 3.70 23.36 7.69
CA ILE A 41 2.57 22.42 7.77
C ILE A 41 2.21 21.90 6.37
N GLU A 42 2.08 22.80 5.39
CA GLU A 42 1.78 22.43 4.02
C GLU A 42 2.85 21.51 3.43
N SER A 43 4.11 21.88 3.60
CA SER A 43 5.25 21.05 3.16
C SER A 43 5.25 19.68 3.81
N GLU A 44 4.99 19.61 5.10
CA GLU A 44 4.94 18.35 5.85
C GLU A 44 3.73 17.49 5.44
N GLN A 45 2.58 18.10 5.21
CA GLN A 45 1.42 17.41 4.66
C GLN A 45 1.69 16.79 3.29
N GLN A 46 2.33 17.55 2.41
CA GLN A 46 2.71 17.06 1.09
C GLN A 46 3.68 15.88 1.19
N ARG A 47 4.68 15.99 2.06
CA ARG A 47 5.65 14.93 2.30
C ARG A 47 4.98 13.65 2.83
N LEU A 48 4.16 13.79 3.87
CA LEU A 48 3.44 12.65 4.48
C LEU A 48 2.46 12.01 3.51
N THR A 49 1.75 12.81 2.73
CA THR A 49 0.82 12.30 1.70
C THR A 49 1.58 11.53 0.62
N ALA A 50 2.70 12.06 0.15
CA ALA A 50 3.53 11.38 -0.84
C ALA A 50 4.11 10.06 -0.31
N GLU A 51 4.61 10.06 0.93
CA GLU A 51 5.13 8.85 1.58
C GLU A 51 4.02 7.79 1.78
N ALA A 52 2.85 8.22 2.24
CA ALA A 52 1.70 7.33 2.42
C ALA A 52 1.24 6.72 1.10
N GLN A 53 1.20 7.52 0.03
CA GLN A 53 0.85 7.04 -1.31
C GLN A 53 1.87 6.03 -1.81
N ALA A 54 3.16 6.33 -1.66
CA ALA A 54 4.23 5.41 -2.07
C ALA A 54 4.16 4.08 -1.31
N GLU A 55 3.90 4.12 -0.01
CA GLU A 55 3.75 2.91 0.80
C GLU A 55 2.49 2.12 0.43
N ALA A 56 1.38 2.81 0.17
CA ALA A 56 0.15 2.18 -0.31
C ALA A 56 0.36 1.48 -1.66
N ASP A 57 1.07 2.10 -2.59
CA ASP A 57 1.40 1.52 -3.89
C ASP A 57 2.27 0.26 -3.75
N LYS A 58 3.27 0.30 -2.87
CA LYS A 58 4.10 -0.87 -2.56
C LYS A 58 3.29 -2.01 -1.95
N GLN A 59 2.39 -1.69 -1.03
CA GLN A 59 1.53 -2.68 -0.41
C GLN A 59 0.58 -3.32 -1.43
N LEU A 60 -0.01 -2.51 -2.29
CA LEU A 60 -0.86 -2.99 -3.38
C LEU A 60 -0.11 -3.93 -4.32
N GLU A 61 1.11 -3.58 -4.70
CA GLU A 61 1.97 -4.42 -5.55
C GLU A 61 2.29 -5.76 -4.88
N ARG A 62 2.63 -5.74 -3.58
CA ARG A 62 2.87 -6.96 -2.80
C ARG A 62 1.62 -7.85 -2.74
N ASP A 63 0.47 -7.25 -2.47
CA ASP A 63 -0.80 -7.98 -2.37
C ASP A 63 -1.22 -8.58 -3.71
N GLN A 64 -1.06 -7.83 -4.79
CA GLN A 64 -1.30 -8.33 -6.14
C GLN A 64 -0.36 -9.48 -6.50
N GLY A 65 0.92 -9.36 -6.15
CA GLY A 65 1.90 -10.43 -6.33
C GLY A 65 1.53 -11.69 -5.56
N ALA A 66 1.16 -11.57 -4.30
CA ALA A 66 0.71 -12.67 -3.46
C ALA A 66 -0.56 -13.32 -4.02
N ALA A 67 -1.53 -12.53 -4.48
CA ALA A 67 -2.76 -13.03 -5.08
C ALA A 67 -2.48 -13.81 -6.38
N ARG A 68 -1.57 -13.34 -7.23
CA ARG A 68 -1.16 -14.06 -8.44
C ARG A 68 -0.49 -15.39 -8.11
N MET A 69 0.38 -15.40 -7.11
CA MET A 69 1.03 -16.63 -6.65
C MET A 69 0.01 -17.64 -6.10
N ALA A 70 -0.95 -17.18 -5.30
CA ALA A 70 -2.03 -18.02 -4.78
C ALA A 70 -2.89 -18.60 -5.91
N ALA A 71 -3.24 -17.79 -6.90
CA ALA A 71 -4.00 -18.24 -8.07
C ALA A 71 -3.25 -19.31 -8.89
N ARG A 72 -1.95 -19.11 -9.11
CA ARG A 72 -1.11 -20.11 -9.79
C ARG A 72 -1.03 -21.42 -9.03
N ARG A 73 -0.86 -21.34 -7.72
CA ARG A 73 -0.84 -22.53 -6.86
C ARG A 73 -2.15 -23.30 -6.96
N GLN A 74 -3.28 -22.60 -6.85
CA GLN A 74 -4.60 -23.21 -6.97
C GLN A 74 -4.81 -23.86 -8.34
N LEU A 75 -4.38 -23.20 -9.39
CA LEU A 75 -4.44 -23.75 -10.76
C LEU A 75 -3.60 -25.02 -10.90
N LEU A 76 -2.38 -25.02 -10.37
CA LEU A 76 -1.50 -26.20 -10.37
C LEU A 76 -2.07 -27.35 -9.57
N GLU A 77 -2.61 -27.09 -8.38
CA GLU A 77 -3.27 -28.07 -7.53
C GLU A 77 -4.48 -28.71 -8.25
N THR A 78 -5.29 -27.89 -8.92
CA THR A 78 -6.42 -28.37 -9.71
C THR A 78 -5.96 -29.24 -10.89
N LYS A 79 -4.94 -28.80 -11.61
CA LYS A 79 -4.36 -29.59 -12.71
C LYS A 79 -3.83 -30.93 -12.22
N GLN A 80 -3.11 -30.93 -11.10
CA GLN A 80 -2.58 -32.16 -10.51
C GLN A 80 -3.70 -33.09 -10.05
N SER A 81 -4.76 -32.56 -9.44
CA SER A 81 -5.93 -33.33 -9.05
C SER A 81 -6.64 -33.97 -10.25
N LEU A 82 -6.74 -33.25 -11.38
CA LEU A 82 -7.31 -33.79 -12.60
C LEU A 82 -6.46 -34.90 -13.19
N VAL A 83 -5.14 -34.75 -13.19
CA VAL A 83 -4.21 -35.80 -13.65
C VAL A 83 -4.34 -37.04 -12.78
N ASP A 84 -4.33 -36.87 -11.44
CA ASP A 84 -4.50 -37.98 -10.49
C ASP A 84 -5.85 -38.69 -10.67
N ALA A 85 -6.92 -37.93 -10.89
CA ALA A 85 -8.25 -38.49 -11.15
C ALA A 85 -8.29 -39.29 -12.47
N ALA A 86 -7.63 -38.80 -13.50
CA ALA A 86 -7.53 -39.50 -14.79
C ALA A 86 -6.77 -40.84 -14.64
N PHE A 87 -5.66 -40.83 -13.91
CA PHE A 87 -4.92 -42.07 -13.63
C PHE A 87 -5.71 -43.07 -12.81
N ARG A 88 -6.42 -42.61 -11.76
CA ARG A 88 -7.30 -43.48 -10.97
C ARG A 88 -8.42 -44.07 -11.79
N GLN A 89 -9.04 -43.29 -12.65
CA GLN A 89 -10.10 -43.77 -13.55
C GLN A 89 -9.57 -44.79 -14.54
N ALA A 90 -8.41 -44.56 -15.11
CA ALA A 90 -7.75 -45.53 -16.01
C ALA A 90 -7.42 -46.83 -15.29
N GLU A 91 -6.90 -46.76 -14.04
CA GLU A 91 -6.63 -47.93 -13.21
C GLU A 91 -7.92 -48.73 -12.94
N GLN A 92 -9.01 -48.05 -12.54
CA GLN A 92 -10.30 -48.68 -12.31
C GLN A 92 -10.84 -49.37 -13.57
N GLN A 93 -10.71 -48.76 -14.75
CA GLN A 93 -11.10 -49.33 -16.01
C GLN A 93 -10.29 -50.59 -16.33
N LEU A 94 -9.00 -50.56 -16.10
CA LEU A 94 -8.13 -51.72 -16.29
C LEU A 94 -8.53 -52.89 -15.36
N LEU A 95 -8.78 -52.57 -14.08
CA LEU A 95 -9.15 -53.57 -13.09
C LEU A 95 -10.57 -54.15 -13.33
N SER A 96 -11.43 -53.43 -14.03
CA SER A 96 -12.78 -53.87 -14.38
C SER A 96 -12.87 -54.61 -15.70
N LEU A 97 -11.80 -54.74 -16.45
CA LEU A 97 -11.78 -55.51 -17.69
C LEU A 97 -12.04 -57.01 -17.45
N PRO A 98 -12.76 -57.69 -18.36
CA PRO A 98 -12.83 -59.13 -18.33
C PRO A 98 -11.44 -59.80 -18.39
N THR A 99 -11.27 -60.90 -17.73
CA THR A 99 -9.95 -61.57 -17.60
C THR A 99 -9.28 -61.81 -18.96
N ALA A 100 -10.06 -62.23 -19.98
CA ALA A 100 -9.53 -62.45 -21.31
C ALA A 100 -8.97 -61.20 -21.95
N GLU A 101 -9.66 -60.05 -21.82
CA GLU A 101 -9.21 -58.76 -22.36
C GLU A 101 -8.01 -58.19 -21.59
N TYR A 102 -8.00 -58.35 -20.26
CA TYR A 102 -6.87 -57.97 -19.42
C TYR A 102 -5.62 -58.75 -19.77
N THR A 103 -5.70 -60.05 -19.93
CA THR A 103 -4.60 -60.90 -20.36
C THR A 103 -4.04 -60.51 -21.72
N LYS A 104 -4.95 -60.22 -22.68
CA LYS A 104 -4.59 -59.74 -24.04
C LYS A 104 -3.84 -58.41 -23.96
N LEU A 105 -4.31 -57.49 -23.17
CA LEU A 105 -3.64 -56.18 -22.98
C LEU A 105 -2.25 -56.33 -22.38
N CYS A 106 -2.09 -57.16 -21.34
CA CYS A 106 -0.80 -57.47 -20.74
C CYS A 106 0.17 -58.09 -21.76
N ALA A 107 -0.29 -59.01 -22.60
CA ALA A 107 0.50 -59.60 -23.67
C ALA A 107 0.97 -58.58 -24.71
N GLN A 108 0.10 -57.66 -25.10
CA GLN A 108 0.45 -56.56 -26.03
C GLN A 108 1.50 -55.61 -25.43
N LEU A 109 1.35 -55.25 -24.15
CA LEU A 109 2.31 -54.41 -23.47
C LEU A 109 3.68 -55.10 -23.30
N ALA A 110 3.70 -56.39 -22.98
CA ALA A 110 4.93 -57.16 -22.91
C ALA A 110 5.64 -57.24 -24.25
N ARG A 111 4.92 -57.42 -25.35
CA ARG A 111 5.49 -57.41 -26.71
C ARG A 111 6.04 -56.03 -27.07
N ALA A 112 5.33 -54.97 -26.73
CA ALA A 112 5.79 -53.62 -27.00
C ALA A 112 7.07 -53.31 -26.22
N ALA A 113 7.14 -53.71 -24.93
CA ALA A 113 8.34 -53.56 -24.11
C ALA A 113 9.53 -54.38 -24.64
N ALA A 114 9.30 -55.58 -25.17
CA ALA A 114 10.34 -56.41 -25.74
C ALA A 114 10.94 -55.86 -27.04
N ARG A 115 10.22 -54.99 -27.74
CA ARG A 115 10.66 -54.34 -28.99
C ARG A 115 11.45 -53.07 -28.76
N SER A 116 11.36 -52.50 -27.58
CA SER A 116 12.15 -51.32 -27.22
C SER A 116 13.41 -51.71 -26.45
#